data_23ea9c8cc57a620f6d12bbd40e00a5d9
#
_entry.id   23ea9c8cc57a620f6d12bbd40e00a5d9
#
_cell.length_a   1.000
_cell.length_b   1.000
_cell.length_c   1.000
_cell.angle_alpha   90.00
_cell.angle_beta   90.00
_cell.angle_gamma   90.00
#
_symmetry.space_group_name_H-M   'P 1'
#
loop_
_entity.id
_entity.type
_entity.pdbx_description
1 polymer ?
#
loop_
_entity_poly.entity_id
_entity_poly.type
_entity_poly.pdbx_seq_one_letter_code
_entity_poly.pdbx_strand_id
1 'polypeptide(L)'
;DGLTVAMVNGDEASFTVTDGTVMVGDATVTTADVMASNGVIHVIDKVLMPPADLVDIAAVAMSTGVHDSLVAALVKANLVATLQGDGPFTVFAPTDQAFADAGIDLDAFTTDEEIAALTDILLYHVYSGAVNAAGVTDGLTVAMVNGDEASFTVTDGTVMIEDATVTAADVMASNGVIHVIDKVLMPPADEPVIPEGCDFVIGLSDDGMAFDNTDLSIAVGQTVCWIWNDAAMAHNVAQIREEGDTTRDVAGEYSGTAATTVDYRITF
;
A
#
# COMPACT_ATOMS: atom_id res chain seq x y z
N ASP A 1 -6.33 20.45 34.29
CA ASP A 1 -6.59 19.29 33.47
C ASP A 1 -5.84 19.45 32.16
N GLY A 2 -5.08 18.43 31.72
CA GLY A 2 -4.25 18.51 30.50
C GLY A 2 -2.92 19.29 30.63
N LEU A 3 -2.43 19.50 31.84
CA LEU A 3 -1.09 20.08 32.07
C LEU A 3 -0.03 19.06 31.70
N THR A 4 0.97 19.44 30.88
CA THR A 4 2.18 18.67 30.65
C THR A 4 3.37 19.36 31.33
N VAL A 5 4.25 18.57 31.93
CA VAL A 5 5.46 19.05 32.60
C VAL A 5 6.66 18.27 32.10
N ALA A 6 7.71 19.01 31.67
CA ALA A 6 8.97 18.41 31.30
C ALA A 6 9.66 17.80 32.53
N MET A 7 9.99 16.52 32.47
CA MET A 7 10.72 15.79 33.48
C MET A 7 12.25 16.00 33.34
N VAL A 8 13.00 15.61 34.34
CA VAL A 8 14.47 15.83 34.36
C VAL A 8 15.18 15.07 33.23
N ASN A 9 14.62 13.96 32.76
CA ASN A 9 15.14 13.19 31.62
C ASN A 9 14.84 13.85 30.25
N GLY A 10 14.02 14.92 30.23
CA GLY A 10 13.60 15.62 29.01
C GLY A 10 12.25 15.22 28.46
N ASP A 11 11.69 14.10 28.91
CA ASP A 11 10.34 13.67 28.49
C ASP A 11 9.25 14.48 29.17
N GLU A 12 8.06 14.46 28.58
CA GLU A 12 6.89 15.13 29.14
C GLU A 12 6.00 14.15 29.92
N ALA A 13 5.56 14.56 31.11
CA ALA A 13 4.52 13.86 31.86
C ALA A 13 3.22 14.66 31.82
N SER A 14 2.12 13.98 31.48
CA SER A 14 0.77 14.58 31.44
C SER A 14 0.08 14.44 32.78
N PHE A 15 -0.62 15.50 33.20
CA PHE A 15 -1.42 15.55 34.42
C PHE A 15 -2.90 15.67 34.07
N THR A 16 -3.72 14.84 34.65
CA THR A 16 -5.19 14.92 34.57
C THR A 16 -5.82 14.98 35.93
N VAL A 17 -6.96 15.68 36.03
CA VAL A 17 -7.75 15.76 37.25
C VAL A 17 -9.16 15.31 36.91
N THR A 18 -9.60 14.20 37.52
CA THR A 18 -10.94 13.66 37.33
C THR A 18 -11.57 13.44 38.69
N ASP A 19 -12.72 14.08 38.94
CA ASP A 19 -13.45 14.00 40.20
C ASP A 19 -12.60 14.30 41.45
N GLY A 20 -11.65 15.25 41.32
CA GLY A 20 -10.72 15.61 42.38
C GLY A 20 -9.55 14.66 42.59
N THR A 21 -9.45 13.61 41.79
CA THR A 21 -8.30 12.70 41.77
C THR A 21 -7.28 13.21 40.77
N VAL A 22 -6.04 13.41 41.22
CA VAL A 22 -4.93 13.81 40.38
C VAL A 22 -4.20 12.55 39.84
N MET A 23 -3.99 12.50 38.58
CA MET A 23 -3.20 11.45 37.94
C MET A 23 -1.97 12.07 37.21
N VAL A 24 -0.88 11.37 37.17
CA VAL A 24 0.28 11.66 36.34
C VAL A 24 0.56 10.47 35.42
N GLY A 25 0.41 10.65 34.10
CA GLY A 25 0.33 9.51 33.19
C GLY A 25 -0.83 8.58 33.58
N ASP A 26 -0.52 7.31 33.84
CA ASP A 26 -1.48 6.29 34.31
C ASP A 26 -1.42 6.02 35.82
N ALA A 27 -0.60 6.78 36.56
CA ALA A 27 -0.44 6.65 38.01
C ALA A 27 -1.33 7.64 38.74
N THR A 28 -1.98 7.19 39.80
CA THR A 28 -2.81 8.03 40.68
C THR A 28 -1.97 8.62 41.81
N VAL A 29 -2.10 9.90 42.08
CA VAL A 29 -1.51 10.54 43.27
C VAL A 29 -2.33 10.14 44.50
N THR A 30 -1.77 9.26 45.32
CA THR A 30 -2.43 8.75 46.53
C THR A 30 -2.23 9.63 47.77
N THR A 31 -1.10 10.36 47.79
CA THR A 31 -0.83 11.38 48.84
C THR A 31 -0.10 12.55 48.19
N ALA A 32 -0.71 13.72 48.27
CA ALA A 32 -0.13 14.95 47.74
C ALA A 32 0.60 15.75 48.81
N ASP A 33 1.47 16.65 48.39
CA ASP A 33 2.05 17.74 49.19
C ASP A 33 2.81 17.32 50.43
N VAL A 34 3.52 16.18 50.37
CA VAL A 34 4.43 15.79 51.47
C VAL A 34 5.65 16.70 51.43
N MET A 35 5.74 17.63 52.41
CA MET A 35 6.77 18.67 52.44
C MET A 35 8.14 18.10 52.81
N ALA A 36 9.17 18.45 52.04
CA ALA A 36 10.55 18.23 52.36
C ALA A 36 11.33 19.57 52.40
N SER A 37 12.51 19.61 52.98
CA SER A 37 13.28 20.85 53.11
C SER A 37 13.72 21.45 51.75
N ASN A 38 13.77 20.63 50.70
CA ASN A 38 14.23 20.99 49.36
C ASN A 38 13.17 20.77 48.26
N GLY A 39 11.93 20.49 48.61
CA GLY A 39 10.86 20.29 47.62
C GLY A 39 9.60 19.65 48.19
N VAL A 40 8.77 19.12 47.32
CA VAL A 40 7.51 18.44 47.61
C VAL A 40 7.56 17.03 47.02
N ILE A 41 7.00 16.08 47.75
CA ILE A 41 6.86 14.68 47.31
C ILE A 41 5.38 14.39 47.11
N HIS A 42 5.02 13.86 45.96
CA HIS A 42 3.72 13.28 45.69
C HIS A 42 3.86 11.75 45.63
N VAL A 43 3.09 11.04 46.42
CA VAL A 43 3.09 9.58 46.46
C VAL A 43 2.14 9.09 45.36
N ILE A 44 2.61 8.17 44.54
CA ILE A 44 1.85 7.58 43.43
C ILE A 44 1.73 6.06 43.60
N ASP A 45 0.66 5.48 43.04
CA ASP A 45 0.34 4.06 43.14
C ASP A 45 1.07 3.16 42.10
N LYS A 46 1.72 3.78 41.12
CA LYS A 46 2.48 3.07 40.05
C LYS A 46 3.80 3.73 39.76
N VAL A 47 4.73 2.98 39.24
CA VAL A 47 6.00 3.52 38.69
C VAL A 47 5.69 4.20 37.36
N LEU A 48 6.12 5.45 37.23
CA LEU A 48 6.07 6.16 35.95
C LEU A 48 7.17 5.59 35.04
N MET A 49 6.75 5.02 33.93
CA MET A 49 7.68 4.61 32.89
C MET A 49 7.83 5.76 31.91
N PRO A 50 9.05 6.17 31.53
CA PRO A 50 9.25 7.09 30.44
C PRO A 50 8.56 6.56 29.18
N PRO A 51 8.04 7.42 28.28
CA PRO A 51 7.61 6.96 26.98
C PRO A 51 8.76 6.19 26.33
N ALA A 52 8.47 5.03 25.75
CA ALA A 52 9.47 4.30 25.00
C ALA A 52 9.98 5.19 23.87
N ASP A 53 11.28 5.31 23.69
CA ASP A 53 11.86 5.94 22.50
C ASP A 53 11.38 5.12 21.30
N LEU A 54 10.38 5.63 20.60
CA LEU A 54 9.87 4.99 19.40
C LEU A 54 10.93 5.05 18.31
N VAL A 55 11.20 3.90 17.71
CA VAL A 55 12.01 3.81 16.49
C VAL A 55 11.10 3.95 15.27
N ASP A 56 11.68 4.19 14.10
CA ASP A 56 10.91 4.33 12.85
C ASP A 56 10.23 2.99 12.44
N ILE A 57 9.27 3.10 11.51
CA ILE A 57 8.47 1.97 11.01
C ILE A 57 9.37 0.83 10.50
N ALA A 58 10.45 1.16 9.76
CA ALA A 58 11.35 0.16 9.23
C ALA A 58 12.07 -0.61 10.35
N ALA A 59 12.54 0.09 11.39
CA ALA A 59 13.18 -0.52 12.54
C ALA A 59 12.20 -1.36 13.38
N VAL A 60 10.94 -0.92 13.53
CA VAL A 60 9.89 -1.75 14.17
C VAL A 60 9.70 -3.04 13.38
N ALA A 61 9.48 -2.97 12.06
CA ALA A 61 9.28 -4.15 11.22
C ALA A 61 10.46 -5.15 11.34
N MET A 62 11.70 -4.65 11.30
CA MET A 62 12.92 -5.45 11.45
C MET A 62 13.02 -6.14 12.84
N SER A 63 12.43 -5.56 13.88
CA SER A 63 12.53 -6.07 15.25
C SER A 63 11.52 -7.16 15.58
N THR A 64 10.48 -7.35 14.77
CA THR A 64 9.35 -8.24 15.09
C THR A 64 9.65 -9.73 14.85
N GLY A 65 10.52 -10.05 13.88
CA GLY A 65 10.85 -11.42 13.46
C GLY A 65 9.69 -12.18 12.79
N VAL A 66 8.66 -11.45 12.35
CA VAL A 66 7.51 -12.00 11.61
C VAL A 66 7.22 -11.23 10.32
N HIS A 67 8.11 -10.30 9.96
CA HIS A 67 8.06 -9.46 8.77
C HIS A 67 9.38 -9.52 7.97
N ASP A 68 10.12 -10.61 8.07
CA ASP A 68 11.42 -10.76 7.40
C ASP A 68 11.28 -10.67 5.87
N SER A 69 10.19 -11.24 5.32
CA SER A 69 9.84 -11.17 3.91
C SER A 69 9.52 -9.73 3.46
N LEU A 70 8.74 -8.98 4.26
CA LEU A 70 8.45 -7.57 4.00
C LEU A 70 9.74 -6.74 4.00
N VAL A 71 10.60 -6.94 4.99
CA VAL A 71 11.89 -6.24 5.08
C VAL A 71 12.77 -6.56 3.87
N ALA A 72 12.85 -7.84 3.47
CA ALA A 72 13.61 -8.25 2.28
C ALA A 72 13.05 -7.59 1.00
N ALA A 73 11.72 -7.53 0.86
CA ALA A 73 11.04 -6.86 -0.25
C ALA A 73 11.34 -5.36 -0.28
N LEU A 74 11.27 -4.67 0.87
CA LEU A 74 11.61 -3.24 0.99
C LEU A 74 13.06 -2.94 0.63
N VAL A 75 13.99 -3.82 1.03
CA VAL A 75 15.41 -3.71 0.65
C VAL A 75 15.58 -3.87 -0.86
N LYS A 76 14.92 -4.86 -1.44
CA LYS A 76 14.98 -5.15 -2.88
C LYS A 76 14.42 -4.00 -3.73
N ALA A 77 13.31 -3.42 -3.31
CA ALA A 77 12.68 -2.25 -3.95
C ALA A 77 13.34 -0.91 -3.58
N ASN A 78 14.40 -0.90 -2.74
CA ASN A 78 15.08 0.30 -2.25
C ASN A 78 14.14 1.30 -1.52
N LEU A 79 13.12 0.80 -0.81
CA LEU A 79 12.10 1.62 -0.13
C LEU A 79 12.37 1.82 1.37
N VAL A 80 13.42 1.22 1.94
CA VAL A 80 13.73 1.36 3.38
C VAL A 80 13.91 2.82 3.77
N ALA A 81 14.68 3.60 2.99
CA ALA A 81 14.88 5.01 3.25
C ALA A 81 13.60 5.85 3.15
N THR A 82 12.65 5.45 2.31
CA THR A 82 11.34 6.11 2.19
C THR A 82 10.53 5.94 3.48
N LEU A 83 10.52 4.73 4.06
CA LEU A 83 9.82 4.45 5.32
C LEU A 83 10.56 4.95 6.56
N GLN A 84 11.80 5.40 6.43
CA GLN A 84 12.56 6.11 7.48
C GLN A 84 12.35 7.62 7.44
N GLY A 85 11.62 8.13 6.46
CA GLY A 85 11.29 9.56 6.33
C GLY A 85 10.38 10.09 7.44
N ASP A 86 10.15 11.41 7.41
CA ASP A 86 9.49 12.16 8.49
C ASP A 86 8.01 11.81 8.74
N GLY A 87 7.35 11.02 7.90
CA GLY A 87 5.95 10.62 8.10
C GLY A 87 4.95 11.79 8.23
N PRO A 88 3.78 11.63 8.85
CA PRO A 88 3.30 10.35 9.38
C PRO A 88 2.90 9.36 8.29
N PHE A 89 3.21 8.09 8.53
CA PHE A 89 2.79 6.99 7.64
C PHE A 89 1.88 6.01 8.38
N THR A 90 1.00 5.34 7.65
CA THR A 90 0.36 4.11 8.10
C THR A 90 0.83 2.98 7.19
N VAL A 91 1.41 1.94 7.75
CA VAL A 91 1.88 0.78 7.00
C VAL A 91 1.04 -0.44 7.36
N PHE A 92 0.44 -1.05 6.37
CA PHE A 92 -0.23 -2.34 6.49
C PHE A 92 0.82 -3.43 6.22
N ALA A 93 1.34 -4.02 7.30
CA ALA A 93 2.49 -4.92 7.25
C ALA A 93 2.04 -6.38 7.17
N PRO A 94 2.16 -7.04 6.00
CA PRO A 94 1.88 -8.46 5.87
C PRO A 94 2.94 -9.29 6.58
N THR A 95 2.50 -10.39 7.22
CA THR A 95 3.39 -11.35 7.87
C THR A 95 4.14 -12.18 6.84
N ASP A 96 5.21 -12.89 7.28
CA ASP A 96 5.93 -13.86 6.44
C ASP A 96 4.99 -14.95 5.91
N GLN A 97 3.99 -15.34 6.71
CA GLN A 97 2.96 -16.30 6.27
C GLN A 97 2.10 -15.72 5.14
N ALA A 98 1.75 -14.43 5.21
CA ALA A 98 1.00 -13.75 4.15
C ALA A 98 1.76 -13.75 2.81
N PHE A 99 3.08 -13.54 2.83
CA PHE A 99 3.93 -13.66 1.63
C PHE A 99 3.98 -15.09 1.09
N ALA A 100 4.09 -16.09 1.99
CA ALA A 100 4.10 -17.49 1.60
C ALA A 100 2.76 -17.92 0.99
N ASP A 101 1.64 -17.50 1.57
CA ASP A 101 0.28 -17.82 1.09
C ASP A 101 -0.02 -17.14 -0.25
N ALA A 102 0.53 -15.95 -0.49
CA ALA A 102 0.47 -15.25 -1.77
C ALA A 102 1.38 -15.86 -2.84
N GLY A 103 2.28 -16.78 -2.47
CA GLY A 103 3.24 -17.40 -3.38
C GLY A 103 4.28 -16.45 -3.94
N ILE A 104 4.56 -15.34 -3.24
CA ILE A 104 5.52 -14.33 -3.67
C ILE A 104 6.94 -14.84 -3.44
N ASP A 105 7.63 -15.14 -4.53
CA ASP A 105 9.05 -15.46 -4.54
C ASP A 105 9.87 -14.21 -4.85
N LEU A 106 10.52 -13.65 -3.82
CA LEU A 106 11.32 -12.44 -3.98
C LEU A 106 12.52 -12.65 -4.90
N ASP A 107 13.02 -13.87 -5.08
CA ASP A 107 14.13 -14.16 -5.97
C ASP A 107 13.71 -14.09 -7.46
N ALA A 108 12.42 -14.16 -7.75
CA ALA A 108 11.89 -14.00 -9.10
C ALA A 108 11.99 -12.56 -9.63
N PHE A 109 11.98 -11.56 -8.76
CA PHE A 109 12.06 -10.15 -9.17
C PHE A 109 13.50 -9.76 -9.51
N THR A 110 13.90 -9.88 -10.77
CA THR A 110 15.29 -9.71 -11.25
C THR A 110 15.47 -8.58 -12.25
N THR A 111 14.43 -8.19 -12.97
CA THR A 111 14.44 -7.09 -13.93
C THR A 111 13.94 -5.79 -13.31
N ASP A 112 14.21 -4.66 -13.96
CA ASP A 112 13.75 -3.35 -13.50
C ASP A 112 12.21 -3.27 -13.51
N GLU A 113 11.55 -3.92 -14.46
CA GLU A 113 10.08 -4.00 -14.57
C GLU A 113 9.48 -4.81 -13.41
N GLU A 114 10.07 -5.96 -13.09
CA GLU A 114 9.62 -6.78 -11.95
C GLU A 114 9.84 -6.05 -10.62
N ILE A 115 10.96 -5.34 -10.46
CA ILE A 115 11.24 -4.52 -9.28
C ILE A 115 10.26 -3.33 -9.20
N ALA A 116 9.87 -2.74 -10.34
CA ALA A 116 8.85 -1.69 -10.38
C ALA A 116 7.49 -2.23 -9.94
N ALA A 117 7.08 -3.42 -10.40
CA ALA A 117 5.86 -4.08 -9.95
C ALA A 117 5.88 -4.40 -8.45
N LEU A 118 7.01 -4.89 -7.92
CA LEU A 118 7.18 -5.08 -6.48
C LEU A 118 7.09 -3.76 -5.71
N THR A 119 7.66 -2.69 -6.26
CA THR A 119 7.61 -1.35 -5.68
C THR A 119 6.18 -0.85 -5.59
N ASP A 120 5.39 -1.04 -6.64
CA ASP A 120 3.98 -0.67 -6.69
C ASP A 120 3.17 -1.42 -5.63
N ILE A 121 3.32 -2.75 -5.55
CA ILE A 121 2.71 -3.57 -4.49
C ILE A 121 3.09 -3.05 -3.10
N LEU A 122 4.37 -2.76 -2.83
CA LEU A 122 4.81 -2.27 -1.53
C LEU A 122 4.27 -0.88 -1.20
N LEU A 123 4.17 0.01 -2.17
CA LEU A 123 3.60 1.35 -1.99
C LEU A 123 2.07 1.29 -1.79
N TYR A 124 1.39 0.26 -2.31
CA TYR A 124 -0.02 -0.01 -2.02
C TYR A 124 -0.27 -0.47 -0.57
N HIS A 125 0.78 -0.82 0.17
CA HIS A 125 0.71 -1.11 1.61
C HIS A 125 0.95 0.13 2.49
N VAL A 126 1.23 1.30 1.90
CA VAL A 126 1.60 2.51 2.62
C VAL A 126 0.58 3.62 2.35
N TYR A 127 0.07 4.19 3.42
CA TYR A 127 -0.75 5.41 3.38
C TYR A 127 0.03 6.59 3.95
N SER A 128 -0.02 7.74 3.27
CA SER A 128 0.60 8.99 3.73
C SER A 128 -0.33 9.70 4.72
N GLY A 129 -0.24 9.30 5.98
CA GLY A 129 -1.06 9.81 7.08
C GLY A 129 -1.05 8.84 8.25
N ALA A 130 -1.57 9.25 9.40
CA ALA A 130 -1.75 8.38 10.56
C ALA A 130 -3.23 7.98 10.68
N VAL A 131 -3.53 6.71 10.47
CA VAL A 131 -4.86 6.11 10.67
C VAL A 131 -4.76 5.10 11.79
N ASN A 132 -5.40 5.40 12.92
CA ASN A 132 -5.55 4.43 14.01
C ASN A 132 -6.82 3.59 13.78
N ALA A 133 -6.85 2.38 14.30
CA ALA A 133 -8.00 1.47 14.17
C ALA A 133 -9.32 2.10 14.63
N ALA A 134 -9.28 2.94 15.68
CA ALA A 134 -10.45 3.66 16.17
C ALA A 134 -11.02 4.70 15.18
N GLY A 135 -10.23 5.15 14.20
CA GLY A 135 -10.65 6.07 13.15
C GLY A 135 -11.17 5.37 11.90
N VAL A 136 -11.02 4.05 11.79
CA VAL A 136 -11.50 3.27 10.65
C VAL A 136 -13.01 3.02 10.78
N THR A 137 -13.75 3.35 9.73
CA THR A 137 -15.18 3.08 9.63
C THR A 137 -15.45 2.15 8.44
N ASP A 138 -16.54 1.42 8.52
CA ASP A 138 -16.98 0.57 7.41
C ASP A 138 -17.21 1.38 6.13
N GLY A 139 -16.63 0.92 5.02
CA GLY A 139 -16.67 1.60 3.72
C GLY A 139 -15.73 2.81 3.58
N LEU A 140 -14.83 3.06 4.56
CA LEU A 140 -13.79 4.07 4.40
C LEU A 140 -12.85 3.67 3.25
N THR A 141 -12.54 4.60 2.35
CA THR A 141 -11.51 4.46 1.32
C THR A 141 -10.38 5.45 1.55
N VAL A 142 -9.15 5.04 1.27
CA VAL A 142 -7.96 5.88 1.37
C VAL A 142 -7.09 5.71 0.12
N ALA A 143 -6.50 6.81 -0.36
CA ALA A 143 -5.54 6.75 -1.46
C ALA A 143 -4.16 6.34 -0.91
N MET A 144 -3.65 5.22 -1.38
CA MET A 144 -2.35 4.69 -1.00
C MET A 144 -1.22 5.46 -1.69
N VAL A 145 0.03 5.23 -1.28
CA VAL A 145 1.18 5.98 -1.80
C VAL A 145 1.45 5.69 -3.28
N ASN A 146 1.07 4.51 -3.80
CA ASN A 146 1.13 4.22 -5.24
C ASN A 146 0.08 4.98 -6.06
N GLY A 147 -0.96 5.55 -5.44
CA GLY A 147 -2.03 6.31 -6.07
C GLY A 147 -3.37 5.60 -6.14
N ASP A 148 -3.41 4.29 -5.90
CA ASP A 148 -4.64 3.50 -5.89
C ASP A 148 -5.43 3.70 -4.60
N GLU A 149 -6.73 3.44 -4.65
CA GLU A 149 -7.59 3.46 -3.48
C GLU A 149 -7.67 2.07 -2.84
N ALA A 150 -7.60 2.04 -1.50
CA ALA A 150 -7.88 0.84 -0.72
C ALA A 150 -9.09 1.09 0.18
N SER A 151 -9.96 0.08 0.31
CA SER A 151 -11.20 0.15 1.07
C SER A 151 -11.14 -0.64 2.36
N PHE A 152 -11.80 -0.12 3.39
CA PHE A 152 -11.93 -0.79 4.69
C PHE A 152 -13.31 -1.37 4.87
N THR A 153 -13.36 -2.54 5.47
CA THR A 153 -14.58 -3.17 5.95
C THR A 153 -14.47 -3.43 7.45
N VAL A 154 -15.51 -3.10 8.20
CA VAL A 154 -15.57 -3.36 9.64
C VAL A 154 -16.77 -4.24 9.94
N THR A 155 -16.50 -5.50 10.32
CA THR A 155 -17.54 -6.49 10.63
C THR A 155 -17.30 -7.09 12.01
N ASP A 156 -18.28 -7.00 12.91
CA ASP A 156 -18.22 -7.53 14.27
C ASP A 156 -16.96 -7.08 15.05
N GLY A 157 -16.49 -5.84 14.80
CA GLY A 157 -15.31 -5.27 15.44
C GLY A 157 -13.97 -5.72 14.79
N THR A 158 -14.01 -6.54 13.77
CA THR A 158 -12.84 -6.91 12.98
C THR A 158 -12.66 -5.91 11.84
N VAL A 159 -11.48 -5.32 11.76
CA VAL A 159 -11.09 -4.41 10.68
C VAL A 159 -10.41 -5.22 9.58
N MET A 160 -10.86 -5.00 8.37
CA MET A 160 -10.22 -5.54 7.16
C MET A 160 -9.86 -4.36 6.24
N ILE A 161 -8.79 -4.52 5.49
CA ILE A 161 -8.43 -3.66 4.36
C ILE A 161 -8.39 -4.55 3.12
N GLU A 162 -9.17 -4.19 2.10
CA GLU A 162 -9.45 -5.07 0.97
C GLU A 162 -9.92 -6.46 1.47
N ASP A 163 -9.18 -7.50 1.15
CA ASP A 163 -9.46 -8.87 1.60
C ASP A 163 -8.54 -9.35 2.74
N ALA A 164 -7.68 -8.46 3.26
CA ALA A 164 -6.75 -8.74 4.37
C ALA A 164 -7.35 -8.35 5.72
N THR A 165 -7.18 -9.23 6.71
CA THR A 165 -7.60 -8.97 8.11
C THR A 165 -6.49 -8.28 8.87
N VAL A 166 -6.83 -7.22 9.61
CA VAL A 166 -5.90 -6.59 10.56
C VAL A 166 -5.83 -7.47 11.81
N THR A 167 -4.70 -8.16 11.99
CA THR A 167 -4.47 -9.10 13.10
C THR A 167 -3.88 -8.45 14.34
N ALA A 168 -3.10 -7.36 14.15
CA ALA A 168 -2.65 -6.48 15.22
C ALA A 168 -2.69 -5.04 14.73
N ALA A 169 -3.39 -4.19 15.46
CA ALA A 169 -3.58 -2.79 15.11
C ALA A 169 -2.75 -1.87 16.00
N ASP A 170 -2.54 -0.63 15.53
CA ASP A 170 -1.98 0.49 16.29
C ASP A 170 -0.60 0.21 16.89
N VAL A 171 0.28 -0.50 16.18
CA VAL A 171 1.69 -0.63 16.56
C VAL A 171 2.38 0.69 16.25
N MET A 172 2.73 1.43 17.31
CA MET A 172 3.27 2.79 17.18
C MET A 172 4.75 2.79 16.78
N ALA A 173 5.10 3.68 15.86
CA ALA A 173 6.46 4.02 15.48
C ALA A 173 6.68 5.55 15.58
N SER A 174 7.94 6.01 15.59
CA SER A 174 8.26 7.45 15.71
C SER A 174 7.74 8.28 14.52
N ASN A 175 7.57 7.67 13.37
CA ASN A 175 7.11 8.31 12.14
C ASN A 175 5.78 7.74 11.60
N GLY A 176 5.01 7.02 12.43
CA GLY A 176 3.69 6.55 12.02
C GLY A 176 3.13 5.36 12.80
N VAL A 177 2.24 4.62 12.15
CA VAL A 177 1.51 3.49 12.72
C VAL A 177 1.63 2.29 11.79
N ILE A 178 1.73 1.10 12.39
CA ILE A 178 1.76 -0.17 11.66
C ILE A 178 0.51 -0.97 12.04
N HIS A 179 -0.17 -1.50 11.03
CA HIS A 179 -1.21 -2.51 11.19
C HIS A 179 -0.74 -3.81 10.56
N VAL A 180 -0.65 -4.86 11.36
CA VAL A 180 -0.25 -6.19 10.88
C VAL A 180 -1.44 -6.84 10.18
N ILE A 181 -1.23 -7.37 9.00
CA ILE A 181 -2.25 -8.00 8.17
C ILE A 181 -1.88 -9.44 7.80
N ASP A 182 -2.91 -10.26 7.56
CA ASP A 182 -2.78 -11.69 7.26
C ASP A 182 -2.61 -12.00 5.77
N LYS A 183 -2.71 -10.99 4.90
CA LYS A 183 -2.50 -11.14 3.44
C LYS A 183 -1.69 -9.98 2.89
N VAL A 184 -1.03 -10.23 1.75
CA VAL A 184 -0.42 -9.17 0.94
C VAL A 184 -1.51 -8.47 0.14
N LEU A 185 -1.57 -7.14 0.22
CA LEU A 185 -2.49 -6.35 -0.59
C LEU A 185 -1.98 -6.31 -2.04
N MET A 186 -2.86 -6.60 -2.97
CA MET A 186 -2.53 -6.48 -4.39
C MET A 186 -3.20 -5.23 -4.95
N PRO A 187 -2.45 -4.31 -5.59
CA PRO A 187 -3.05 -3.18 -6.28
C PRO A 187 -4.10 -3.68 -7.27
N PRO A 188 -5.20 -2.93 -7.48
CA PRO A 188 -6.10 -3.25 -8.57
C PRO A 188 -5.28 -3.27 -9.88
N ALA A 189 -5.57 -4.23 -10.75
CA ALA A 189 -4.93 -4.23 -12.06
C ALA A 189 -5.22 -2.87 -12.73
N ASP A 190 -4.19 -2.21 -13.22
CA ASP A 190 -4.37 -0.98 -13.99
C ASP A 190 -5.39 -1.26 -15.10
N GLU A 191 -6.58 -0.67 -14.97
CA GLU A 191 -7.52 -0.68 -16.07
C GLU A 191 -6.81 -0.07 -17.28
N PRO A 192 -6.76 -0.74 -18.43
CA PRO A 192 -6.08 -0.19 -19.59
C PRO A 192 -6.64 1.20 -19.86
N VAL A 193 -5.78 2.22 -19.80
CA VAL A 193 -6.17 3.60 -20.09
C VAL A 193 -6.70 3.60 -21.52
N ILE A 194 -8.02 3.67 -21.67
CA ILE A 194 -8.67 3.74 -22.99
C ILE A 194 -8.42 5.15 -23.53
N PRO A 195 -7.59 5.33 -24.56
CA PRO A 195 -7.31 6.65 -25.11
C PRO A 195 -8.58 7.31 -25.64
N GLU A 196 -8.62 8.63 -25.62
CA GLU A 196 -9.76 9.39 -26.13
C GLU A 196 -10.09 8.99 -27.57
N GLY A 197 -11.35 8.67 -27.82
CA GLY A 197 -11.85 8.22 -29.12
C GLY A 197 -11.73 6.72 -29.36
N CYS A 198 -11.36 5.93 -28.37
CA CYS A 198 -11.43 4.48 -28.39
C CYS A 198 -12.56 4.00 -27.49
N ASP A 199 -13.28 2.98 -27.89
CA ASP A 199 -14.23 2.25 -27.02
C ASP A 199 -13.56 0.99 -26.44
N PHE A 200 -12.59 0.45 -27.18
CA PHE A 200 -11.81 -0.71 -26.77
C PHE A 200 -10.35 -0.51 -27.16
N VAL A 201 -9.44 -1.05 -26.36
CA VAL A 201 -8.00 -1.13 -26.67
C VAL A 201 -7.59 -2.60 -26.77
N ILE A 202 -6.81 -2.90 -27.78
CA ILE A 202 -6.14 -4.19 -27.94
C ILE A 202 -4.64 -3.93 -27.94
N GLY A 203 -3.95 -4.45 -26.94
CA GLY A 203 -2.51 -4.42 -26.82
C GLY A 203 -1.84 -5.71 -27.33
N LEU A 204 -0.61 -5.92 -26.94
CA LEU A 204 0.11 -7.18 -27.10
C LEU A 204 0.15 -7.90 -25.76
N SER A 205 0.08 -9.23 -25.78
CA SER A 205 0.34 -10.06 -24.61
C SER A 205 1.76 -9.81 -24.05
N ASP A 206 1.99 -10.14 -22.80
CA ASP A 206 3.26 -9.91 -22.09
C ASP A 206 4.48 -10.50 -22.81
N ASP A 207 4.29 -11.61 -23.54
CA ASP A 207 5.32 -12.22 -24.37
C ASP A 207 5.50 -11.53 -25.75
N GLY A 208 4.64 -10.58 -26.07
CA GLY A 208 4.63 -9.83 -27.33
C GLY A 208 4.31 -10.66 -28.57
N MET A 209 3.81 -11.90 -28.42
CA MET A 209 3.57 -12.82 -29.54
C MET A 209 2.11 -12.90 -29.97
N ALA A 210 1.19 -12.39 -29.19
CA ALA A 210 -0.25 -12.39 -29.47
C ALA A 210 -0.89 -11.06 -29.06
N PHE A 211 -2.12 -10.82 -29.45
CA PHE A 211 -2.94 -9.74 -28.88
C PHE A 211 -3.48 -10.16 -27.52
N ASP A 212 -3.56 -9.22 -26.58
CA ASP A 212 -4.04 -9.44 -25.21
C ASP A 212 -5.55 -9.74 -25.15
N ASN A 213 -6.31 -9.25 -26.14
CA ASN A 213 -7.74 -9.52 -26.26
C ASN A 213 -8.07 -10.00 -27.68
N THR A 214 -8.41 -11.28 -27.82
CA THR A 214 -8.66 -11.93 -29.10
C THR A 214 -10.14 -12.23 -29.38
N ASP A 215 -11.03 -11.98 -28.39
CA ASP A 215 -12.47 -12.28 -28.51
C ASP A 215 -13.31 -11.07 -28.04
N LEU A 216 -13.53 -10.14 -28.95
CA LEU A 216 -14.19 -8.87 -28.68
C LEU A 216 -15.48 -8.73 -29.48
N SER A 217 -16.59 -8.47 -28.77
CA SER A 217 -17.89 -8.14 -29.40
C SER A 217 -18.03 -6.63 -29.56
N ILE A 218 -18.18 -6.16 -30.81
CA ILE A 218 -18.18 -4.74 -31.15
C ILE A 218 -19.54 -4.37 -31.78
N ALA A 219 -20.13 -3.26 -31.32
CA ALA A 219 -21.32 -2.70 -31.91
C ALA A 219 -20.97 -1.66 -33.01
N VAL A 220 -21.90 -1.45 -33.94
CA VAL A 220 -21.77 -0.42 -34.98
C VAL A 220 -21.60 0.96 -34.32
N GLY A 221 -20.58 1.69 -34.75
CA GLY A 221 -20.24 3.02 -34.21
C GLY A 221 -19.18 2.99 -33.12
N GLN A 222 -18.80 1.84 -32.62
CA GLN A 222 -17.70 1.71 -31.65
C GLN A 222 -16.34 1.66 -32.33
N THR A 223 -15.33 2.22 -31.68
CA THR A 223 -13.96 2.30 -32.16
C THR A 223 -13.05 1.35 -31.39
N VAL A 224 -12.34 0.49 -32.10
CA VAL A 224 -11.28 -0.34 -31.55
C VAL A 224 -9.94 0.27 -31.91
N CYS A 225 -9.06 0.34 -30.92
CA CYS A 225 -7.71 0.84 -31.05
C CYS A 225 -6.71 -0.28 -30.77
N TRP A 226 -5.80 -0.51 -31.70
CA TRP A 226 -4.66 -1.39 -31.52
C TRP A 226 -3.45 -0.51 -31.21
N ILE A 227 -2.98 -0.58 -29.95
CA ILE A 227 -1.95 0.32 -29.45
C ILE A 227 -0.88 -0.49 -28.74
N TRP A 228 0.36 -0.29 -29.13
CA TRP A 228 1.53 -0.77 -28.39
C TRP A 228 2.73 0.14 -28.63
N ASN A 229 3.62 0.15 -27.66
CA ASN A 229 4.87 0.87 -27.69
C ASN A 229 6.00 -0.12 -27.35
N ASP A 230 7.12 0.04 -28.03
CA ASP A 230 8.36 -0.72 -27.74
C ASP A 230 8.20 -2.25 -27.72
N ALA A 231 7.34 -2.79 -28.60
CA ALA A 231 7.21 -4.24 -28.74
C ALA A 231 8.57 -4.89 -29.07
N ALA A 232 8.85 -6.04 -28.47
CA ALA A 232 10.10 -6.80 -28.68
C ALA A 232 10.30 -7.21 -30.14
N MET A 233 9.20 -7.40 -30.88
CA MET A 233 9.18 -7.66 -32.32
C MET A 233 8.21 -6.71 -33.01
N ALA A 234 8.47 -6.45 -34.30
CA ALA A 234 7.58 -5.60 -35.07
C ALA A 234 6.29 -6.34 -35.46
N HIS A 235 5.15 -5.69 -35.20
CA HIS A 235 3.81 -6.18 -35.45
C HIS A 235 3.02 -5.24 -36.34
N ASN A 236 1.94 -5.74 -36.92
CA ASN A 236 0.91 -4.94 -37.57
C ASN A 236 -0.47 -5.56 -37.37
N VAL A 237 -1.49 -4.78 -37.64
CA VAL A 237 -2.88 -5.23 -37.65
C VAL A 237 -3.30 -5.42 -39.11
N ALA A 238 -3.89 -6.55 -39.42
CA ALA A 238 -4.42 -6.83 -40.75
C ALA A 238 -5.66 -7.72 -40.65
N GLN A 239 -6.71 -7.36 -41.34
CA GLN A 239 -7.88 -8.21 -41.47
C GLN A 239 -7.55 -9.45 -42.27
N ILE A 240 -7.96 -10.62 -41.81
CA ILE A 240 -7.92 -11.91 -42.54
C ILE A 240 -9.34 -12.37 -42.85
N ARG A 241 -9.49 -13.32 -43.80
CA ARG A 241 -10.80 -13.79 -44.23
C ARG A 241 -11.41 -14.84 -43.33
N GLU A 242 -10.57 -15.73 -42.82
CA GLU A 242 -10.96 -16.86 -42.00
C GLU A 242 -9.94 -17.11 -40.91
N GLU A 243 -10.36 -17.69 -39.81
CA GLU A 243 -9.47 -18.11 -38.73
C GLU A 243 -8.38 -19.07 -39.24
N GLY A 244 -7.13 -18.80 -38.90
CA GLY A 244 -5.96 -19.54 -39.38
C GLY A 244 -5.40 -19.13 -40.72
N ASP A 245 -6.04 -18.18 -41.44
CA ASP A 245 -5.44 -17.57 -42.65
C ASP A 245 -4.32 -16.61 -42.24
N THR A 246 -3.14 -16.78 -42.82
CA THR A 246 -1.99 -15.92 -42.59
C THR A 246 -1.84 -14.83 -43.66
N THR A 247 -2.78 -14.79 -44.60
CA THR A 247 -2.74 -13.86 -45.72
C THR A 247 -3.73 -12.70 -45.50
N ARG A 248 -3.20 -11.48 -45.49
CA ARG A 248 -4.01 -10.28 -45.39
C ARG A 248 -5.11 -10.25 -46.47
N ASP A 249 -6.35 -9.94 -46.07
CA ASP A 249 -7.39 -9.58 -47.01
C ASP A 249 -7.05 -8.23 -47.66
N VAL A 250 -6.81 -8.24 -48.97
CA VAL A 250 -6.40 -7.05 -49.74
C VAL A 250 -7.46 -5.96 -49.78
N ALA A 251 -8.70 -6.31 -49.47
CA ALA A 251 -9.82 -5.38 -49.35
C ALA A 251 -10.13 -5.00 -47.89
N GLY A 252 -9.47 -5.63 -46.91
CA GLY A 252 -9.68 -5.42 -45.49
C GLY A 252 -8.81 -4.30 -44.91
N GLU A 253 -9.05 -3.99 -43.66
CA GLU A 253 -8.31 -3.00 -42.89
C GLU A 253 -6.86 -3.43 -42.65
N TYR A 254 -5.96 -2.47 -42.63
CA TYR A 254 -4.52 -2.73 -42.48
C TYR A 254 -3.79 -1.54 -41.85
N SER A 255 -3.07 -1.77 -40.75
CA SER A 255 -2.30 -0.75 -40.05
C SER A 255 -1.00 -0.32 -40.73
N GLY A 256 -0.59 -1.00 -41.82
CA GLY A 256 0.65 -0.70 -42.53
C GLY A 256 1.73 -1.75 -42.30
N THR A 257 3.00 -1.36 -42.51
CA THR A 257 4.16 -2.23 -42.28
C THR A 257 4.29 -2.51 -40.76
N ALA A 258 4.68 -3.75 -40.43
CA ALA A 258 4.94 -4.13 -39.06
C ALA A 258 5.93 -3.17 -38.37
N ALA A 259 5.60 -2.73 -37.17
CA ALA A 259 6.35 -1.77 -36.38
C ALA A 259 6.35 -2.15 -34.91
N THR A 260 7.33 -1.67 -34.16
CA THR A 260 7.41 -1.86 -32.69
C THR A 260 6.54 -0.88 -31.91
N THR A 261 6.03 0.15 -32.57
CA THR A 261 5.08 1.13 -32.01
C THR A 261 3.94 1.31 -32.98
N VAL A 262 2.71 1.12 -32.55
CA VAL A 262 1.49 1.24 -33.37
C VAL A 262 0.39 1.94 -32.57
N ASP A 263 -0.29 2.89 -33.21
CA ASP A 263 -1.59 3.43 -32.82
C ASP A 263 -2.49 3.35 -34.05
N TYR A 264 -3.29 2.31 -34.15
CA TYR A 264 -4.17 2.05 -35.27
C TYR A 264 -5.62 1.93 -34.78
N ARG A 265 -6.55 2.63 -35.42
CA ARG A 265 -7.92 2.79 -34.96
C ARG A 265 -8.91 2.49 -36.07
N ILE A 266 -9.92 1.68 -35.77
CA ILE A 266 -11.04 1.37 -36.66
C ILE A 266 -12.35 1.64 -35.95
N THR A 267 -13.25 2.39 -36.59
CA THR A 267 -14.64 2.53 -36.15
C THR A 267 -15.52 1.63 -37.01
N PHE A 268 -16.27 0.76 -36.37
CA PHE A 268 -17.10 -0.27 -37.01
C PHE A 268 -18.52 0.20 -37.31
#